data_8be67e3e4feccf22f845d1cf5459688c
#
_entry.id   8be67e3e4feccf22f845d1cf5459688c
#
_cell.length_a   1.000
_cell.length_b   1.000
_cell.length_c   1.000
_cell.angle_alpha   90.00
_cell.angle_beta   90.00
_cell.angle_gamma   90.00
#
_symmetry.space_group_name_H-M   'P 1'
#
loop_
_entity.id
_entity.type
_entity.pdbx_description
1 polymer ?
#
loop_
_entity_poly.entity_id
_entity_poly.type
_entity_poly.pdbx_seq_one_letter_code
_entity_poly.pdbx_strand_id
1 'polypeptide(L)'
;NSVLFAAQAVETAFKWTKTCGYDAIEISAIQGMNPHLPLDRWKEVAPKLKELAKAYELPIQAMEQPSQHPDTMETAFQAAAEIGIPVVNCGPGGESDDEESIRKVIDSLGSLADKAATYGVTLCVKAHVRAAIYNTPTSLRALEAITSPAFGLDMDPSHVFRSGENPVEAIAAVIDRIRHVHIRDCLGRETGPGKPEMQANGRGDIDLLGYIRVLHENGYDGPVDLEVIGAKDYELPASLAIAAEARGHMQACLQACGARPSGTTNA
;
A
#
# COMPACT_ATOMS: atom_id res chain seq x y z
N ASN A 1 -1.01 -1.51 -6.59
CA ASN A 1 -2.34 -1.84 -6.07
C ASN A 1 -3.33 -1.98 -7.23
N SER A 2 -4.15 -3.04 -7.17
CA SER A 2 -5.12 -3.34 -8.23
C SER A 2 -6.27 -2.31 -8.34
N VAL A 3 -6.40 -1.40 -7.38
CA VAL A 3 -7.41 -0.32 -7.40
C VAL A 3 -7.27 0.60 -8.62
N LEU A 4 -6.07 0.74 -9.20
CA LEU A 4 -5.86 1.46 -10.45
C LEU A 4 -6.66 0.86 -11.63
N PHE A 5 -6.95 -0.44 -11.57
CA PHE A 5 -7.72 -1.18 -12.56
C PHE A 5 -9.15 -1.48 -12.10
N ALA A 6 -9.70 -0.70 -11.16
CA ALA A 6 -11.03 -0.94 -10.59
C ALA A 6 -12.18 -0.90 -11.61
N ALA A 7 -12.00 -0.28 -12.79
CA ALA A 7 -12.96 -0.33 -13.91
C ALA A 7 -12.90 -1.64 -14.70
N GLN A 8 -11.93 -2.50 -14.43
CA GLN A 8 -11.60 -3.70 -15.22
C GLN A 8 -11.80 -4.97 -14.41
N ALA A 9 -11.88 -6.11 -15.08
CA ALA A 9 -11.86 -7.42 -14.41
C ALA A 9 -10.48 -7.70 -13.80
N VAL A 10 -10.42 -8.52 -12.77
CA VAL A 10 -9.19 -8.87 -12.05
C VAL A 10 -8.13 -9.52 -12.96
N GLU A 11 -8.54 -10.30 -13.96
CA GLU A 11 -7.65 -10.88 -14.97
C GLU A 11 -6.90 -9.80 -15.76
N THR A 12 -7.59 -8.70 -16.06
CA THR A 12 -7.00 -7.54 -16.73
C THR A 12 -5.99 -6.85 -15.83
N ALA A 13 -6.28 -6.71 -14.53
CA ALA A 13 -5.34 -6.15 -13.56
C ALA A 13 -4.05 -6.99 -13.48
N PHE A 14 -4.14 -8.31 -13.34
CA PHE A 14 -2.96 -9.20 -13.32
C PHE A 14 -2.16 -9.11 -14.61
N LYS A 15 -2.82 -9.27 -15.76
CA LYS A 15 -2.18 -9.20 -17.08
C LYS A 15 -1.36 -7.94 -17.25
N TRP A 16 -1.94 -6.80 -16.96
CA TRP A 16 -1.29 -5.53 -17.27
C TRP A 16 -0.30 -5.09 -16.20
N THR A 17 -0.51 -5.45 -14.94
CA THR A 17 0.53 -5.29 -13.90
C THR A 17 1.80 -6.04 -14.31
N LYS A 18 1.68 -7.30 -14.74
CA LYS A 18 2.83 -8.07 -15.25
C LYS A 18 3.43 -7.46 -16.51
N THR A 19 2.60 -7.07 -17.48
CA THR A 19 3.05 -6.47 -18.75
C THR A 19 3.79 -5.16 -18.54
N CYS A 20 3.38 -4.33 -17.56
CA CYS A 20 4.09 -3.10 -17.18
C CYS A 20 5.40 -3.37 -16.43
N GLY A 21 5.74 -4.63 -16.13
CA GLY A 21 7.01 -5.02 -15.53
C GLY A 21 7.04 -4.91 -14.00
N TYR A 22 5.90 -4.95 -13.33
CA TYR A 22 5.84 -5.07 -11.87
C TYR A 22 6.19 -6.50 -11.44
N ASP A 23 6.76 -6.62 -10.25
CA ASP A 23 7.26 -7.88 -9.70
C ASP A 23 6.20 -8.60 -8.85
N ALA A 24 5.19 -7.86 -8.37
CA ALA A 24 4.09 -8.34 -7.52
C ALA A 24 2.83 -7.49 -7.73
N ILE A 25 1.75 -7.86 -7.07
CA ILE A 25 0.50 -7.11 -7.05
C ILE A 25 -0.05 -7.04 -5.62
N GLU A 26 -0.58 -5.90 -5.23
CA GLU A 26 -1.47 -5.75 -4.09
C GLU A 26 -2.91 -5.83 -4.57
N ILE A 27 -3.74 -6.57 -3.84
CA ILE A 27 -5.15 -6.76 -4.21
C ILE A 27 -6.06 -5.81 -3.41
N SER A 28 -6.90 -5.06 -4.10
CA SER A 28 -7.88 -4.17 -3.47
C SER A 28 -9.06 -4.97 -2.92
N ALA A 29 -9.32 -4.81 -1.62
CA ALA A 29 -10.54 -5.24 -0.94
C ALA A 29 -11.36 -4.02 -0.42
N ILE A 30 -11.16 -2.84 -1.02
CA ILE A 30 -11.77 -1.57 -0.61
C ILE A 30 -13.23 -1.53 -1.07
N GLN A 31 -14.15 -1.72 -0.13
CA GLN A 31 -15.58 -1.64 -0.42
C GLN A 31 -15.95 -0.26 -1.01
N GLY A 32 -16.74 -0.25 -2.08
CA GLY A 32 -17.15 0.97 -2.78
C GLY A 32 -16.18 1.46 -3.86
N MET A 33 -15.01 0.82 -4.01
CA MET A 33 -14.03 1.09 -5.07
C MET A 33 -13.89 -0.07 -6.07
N ASN A 34 -14.96 -0.83 -6.32
CA ASN A 34 -14.96 -2.02 -7.18
C ASN A 34 -13.83 -3.00 -6.79
N PRO A 35 -13.86 -3.59 -5.60
CA PRO A 35 -12.78 -4.44 -5.12
C PRO A 35 -12.60 -5.69 -5.97
N HIS A 36 -11.35 -6.04 -6.26
CA HIS A 36 -11.01 -7.30 -6.90
C HIS A 36 -11.07 -8.50 -5.93
N LEU A 37 -11.08 -8.22 -4.63
CA LEU A 37 -11.34 -9.19 -3.57
C LEU A 37 -12.49 -8.69 -2.67
N PRO A 38 -13.76 -8.86 -3.09
CA PRO A 38 -14.90 -8.55 -2.24
C PRO A 38 -14.97 -9.53 -1.06
N LEU A 39 -14.87 -9.00 0.17
CA LEU A 39 -14.76 -9.82 1.38
C LEU A 39 -16.02 -10.65 1.69
N ASP A 40 -17.19 -10.20 1.28
CA ASP A 40 -18.45 -10.93 1.41
C ASP A 40 -18.50 -12.22 0.56
N ARG A 41 -17.67 -12.32 -0.47
CA ARG A 41 -17.57 -13.46 -1.40
C ARG A 41 -16.13 -13.95 -1.58
N TRP A 42 -15.25 -13.67 -0.64
CA TRP A 42 -13.83 -13.98 -0.81
C TRP A 42 -13.54 -15.46 -1.10
N LYS A 43 -14.34 -16.38 -0.53
CA LYS A 43 -14.19 -17.83 -0.76
C LYS A 43 -14.43 -18.25 -2.21
N GLU A 44 -15.30 -17.52 -2.90
CA GLU A 44 -15.58 -17.75 -4.33
C GLU A 44 -14.43 -17.20 -5.21
N VAL A 45 -13.83 -16.09 -4.78
CA VAL A 45 -12.80 -15.37 -5.54
C VAL A 45 -11.39 -15.92 -5.30
N ALA A 46 -11.10 -16.40 -4.10
CA ALA A 46 -9.76 -16.86 -3.70
C ALA A 46 -9.13 -17.90 -4.65
N PRO A 47 -9.83 -18.94 -5.14
CA PRO A 47 -9.24 -19.88 -6.09
C PRO A 47 -8.77 -19.21 -7.37
N LYS A 48 -9.53 -18.24 -7.88
CA LYS A 48 -9.21 -17.49 -9.09
C LYS A 48 -7.98 -16.61 -8.91
N LEU A 49 -7.86 -15.94 -7.76
CA LEU A 49 -6.69 -15.12 -7.44
C LEU A 49 -5.41 -15.98 -7.37
N LYS A 50 -5.47 -17.14 -6.73
CA LYS A 50 -4.36 -18.11 -6.69
C LYS A 50 -3.95 -18.58 -8.09
N GLU A 51 -4.93 -18.90 -8.94
CA GLU A 51 -4.70 -19.27 -10.34
C GLU A 51 -4.00 -18.17 -11.12
N LEU A 52 -4.49 -16.93 -11.02
CA LEU A 52 -3.92 -15.77 -11.71
C LEU A 52 -2.50 -15.46 -11.22
N ALA A 53 -2.26 -15.47 -9.90
CA ALA A 53 -0.93 -15.26 -9.35
C ALA A 53 0.08 -16.26 -9.89
N LYS A 54 -0.33 -17.54 -10.00
CA LYS A 54 0.52 -18.61 -10.58
C LYS A 54 0.68 -18.43 -12.10
N ALA A 55 -0.40 -18.19 -12.84
CA ALA A 55 -0.38 -18.11 -14.30
C ALA A 55 0.45 -16.94 -14.84
N TYR A 56 0.45 -15.83 -14.12
CA TYR A 56 1.24 -14.64 -14.48
C TYR A 56 2.59 -14.57 -13.76
N GLU A 57 2.93 -15.55 -12.90
CA GLU A 57 4.12 -15.47 -12.04
C GLU A 57 4.19 -14.11 -11.34
N LEU A 58 3.06 -13.70 -10.75
CA LEU A 58 2.88 -12.40 -10.11
C LEU A 58 2.29 -12.62 -8.71
N PRO A 59 3.11 -12.75 -7.66
CA PRO A 59 2.64 -12.99 -6.31
C PRO A 59 1.78 -11.83 -5.79
N ILE A 60 0.79 -12.17 -4.97
CA ILE A 60 0.00 -11.17 -4.24
C ILE A 60 0.71 -10.89 -2.93
N GLN A 61 1.36 -9.73 -2.80
CA GLN A 61 2.20 -9.36 -1.65
C GLN A 61 1.43 -8.65 -0.53
N ALA A 62 0.30 -8.03 -0.87
CA ALA A 62 -0.52 -7.33 0.10
C ALA A 62 -2.00 -7.32 -0.31
N MET A 63 -2.85 -7.01 0.66
CA MET A 63 -4.27 -6.69 0.49
C MET A 63 -4.56 -5.36 1.19
N GLU A 64 -5.27 -4.46 0.52
CA GLU A 64 -5.74 -3.23 1.15
C GLU A 64 -7.22 -3.34 1.56
N GLN A 65 -7.47 -3.23 2.88
CA GLN A 65 -8.78 -3.15 3.51
C GLN A 65 -8.79 -2.03 4.55
N PRO A 66 -9.34 -0.84 4.24
CA PRO A 66 -9.19 0.34 5.10
C PRO A 66 -9.96 0.31 6.42
N SER A 67 -10.87 -0.64 6.61
CA SER A 67 -11.67 -0.75 7.83
C SER A 67 -10.83 -1.19 9.03
N GLN A 68 -11.27 -0.80 10.24
CA GLN A 68 -10.82 -1.36 11.51
C GLN A 68 -11.94 -2.13 12.23
N HIS A 69 -13.07 -2.36 11.57
CA HIS A 69 -14.15 -3.12 12.18
C HIS A 69 -13.68 -4.57 12.40
N PRO A 70 -13.77 -5.12 13.65
CA PRO A 70 -13.16 -6.40 13.96
C PRO A 70 -13.60 -7.55 13.06
N ASP A 71 -14.91 -7.69 12.80
CA ASP A 71 -15.43 -8.77 11.94
C ASP A 71 -14.97 -8.67 10.49
N THR A 72 -14.86 -7.43 9.97
CA THR A 72 -14.35 -7.17 8.62
C THR A 72 -12.88 -7.53 8.54
N MET A 73 -12.09 -7.12 9.54
CA MET A 73 -10.66 -7.42 9.57
C MET A 73 -10.39 -8.90 9.78
N GLU A 74 -11.16 -9.58 10.65
CA GLU A 74 -11.05 -11.04 10.79
C GLU A 74 -11.32 -11.75 9.47
N THR A 75 -12.35 -11.33 8.72
CA THR A 75 -12.64 -11.86 7.38
C THR A 75 -11.48 -11.60 6.41
N ALA A 76 -10.87 -10.40 6.46
CA ALA A 76 -9.70 -10.08 5.65
C ALA A 76 -8.49 -10.96 5.99
N PHE A 77 -8.22 -11.20 7.27
CA PHE A 77 -7.13 -12.09 7.70
C PHE A 77 -7.37 -13.54 7.28
N GLN A 78 -8.61 -14.04 7.38
CA GLN A 78 -8.98 -15.36 6.87
C GLN A 78 -8.74 -15.48 5.37
N ALA A 79 -9.17 -14.49 4.60
CA ALA A 79 -8.98 -14.45 3.16
C ALA A 79 -7.48 -14.37 2.80
N ALA A 80 -6.72 -13.52 3.48
CA ALA A 80 -5.29 -13.36 3.29
C ALA A 80 -4.54 -14.68 3.55
N ALA A 81 -4.80 -15.33 4.69
CA ALA A 81 -4.19 -16.60 5.04
C ALA A 81 -4.50 -17.71 4.02
N GLU A 82 -5.77 -17.82 3.57
CA GLU A 82 -6.18 -18.82 2.57
C GLU A 82 -5.55 -18.58 1.21
N ILE A 83 -5.44 -17.31 0.78
CA ILE A 83 -4.85 -16.96 -0.52
C ILE A 83 -3.32 -17.04 -0.47
N GLY A 84 -2.71 -16.84 0.69
CA GLY A 84 -1.27 -16.74 0.89
C GLY A 84 -0.75 -15.30 0.79
N ILE A 85 -1.57 -14.31 1.19
CA ILE A 85 -1.21 -12.89 1.22
C ILE A 85 -0.56 -12.59 2.58
N PRO A 86 0.70 -12.13 2.61
CA PRO A 86 1.41 -11.94 3.87
C PRO A 86 1.03 -10.67 4.64
N VAL A 87 0.55 -9.63 3.95
CA VAL A 87 0.28 -8.31 4.52
C VAL A 87 -1.15 -7.87 4.27
N VAL A 88 -1.80 -7.32 5.30
CA VAL A 88 -3.09 -6.63 5.18
C VAL A 88 -2.90 -5.20 5.64
N ASN A 89 -3.16 -4.25 4.74
CA ASN A 89 -3.07 -2.82 5.00
C ASN A 89 -4.42 -2.27 5.44
N CYS A 90 -4.45 -1.46 6.50
CA CYS A 90 -5.65 -0.77 6.96
C CYS A 90 -5.42 0.73 7.11
N GLY A 91 -6.54 1.47 7.11
CA GLY A 91 -6.52 2.88 7.50
C GLY A 91 -6.52 3.04 9.02
N PRO A 92 -5.97 4.15 9.55
CA PRO A 92 -5.96 4.37 10.99
C PRO A 92 -7.33 4.77 11.54
N GLY A 93 -8.21 5.37 10.72
CA GLY A 93 -9.44 5.97 11.23
C GLY A 93 -9.18 7.09 12.24
N GLY A 94 -10.21 7.46 13.00
CA GLY A 94 -10.12 8.50 14.02
C GLY A 94 -9.84 9.91 13.46
N GLU A 95 -9.49 10.82 14.36
CA GLU A 95 -9.25 12.24 14.05
C GLU A 95 -7.84 12.65 14.47
N SER A 96 -7.20 13.49 13.65
CA SER A 96 -5.89 14.06 13.98
C SER A 96 -5.99 15.02 15.16
N ASP A 97 -4.92 15.07 15.97
CA ASP A 97 -4.78 15.97 17.13
C ASP A 97 -5.82 15.75 18.25
N ASP A 98 -6.57 14.65 18.20
CA ASP A 98 -7.46 14.20 19.26
C ASP A 98 -6.82 13.05 20.04
N GLU A 99 -6.35 13.33 21.26
CA GLU A 99 -5.65 12.34 22.11
C GLU A 99 -6.52 11.12 22.46
N GLU A 100 -7.83 11.30 22.65
CA GLU A 100 -8.74 10.19 22.92
C GLU A 100 -8.93 9.31 21.68
N SER A 101 -9.05 9.93 20.51
CA SER A 101 -9.12 9.26 19.22
C SER A 101 -7.85 8.45 18.93
N ILE A 102 -6.67 9.05 19.12
CA ILE A 102 -5.38 8.41 18.93
C ILE A 102 -5.25 7.18 19.83
N ARG A 103 -5.57 7.30 21.11
CA ARG A 103 -5.51 6.18 22.06
C ARG A 103 -6.44 5.04 21.66
N LYS A 104 -7.71 5.35 21.33
CA LYS A 104 -8.69 4.32 20.89
C LYS A 104 -8.24 3.59 19.63
N VAL A 105 -7.65 4.31 18.67
CA VAL A 105 -7.13 3.72 17.44
C VAL A 105 -5.95 2.79 17.74
N ILE A 106 -5.00 3.21 18.58
CA ILE A 106 -3.87 2.38 18.98
C ILE A 106 -4.33 1.10 19.69
N ASP A 107 -5.28 1.20 20.64
CA ASP A 107 -5.85 0.05 21.33
C ASP A 107 -6.53 -0.93 20.36
N SER A 108 -7.29 -0.40 19.38
CA SER A 108 -7.93 -1.18 18.32
C SER A 108 -6.91 -1.91 17.45
N LEU A 109 -5.89 -1.17 16.96
CA LEU A 109 -4.83 -1.74 16.12
C LEU A 109 -4.01 -2.81 16.84
N GLY A 110 -3.74 -2.64 18.14
CA GLY A 110 -3.07 -3.66 18.95
C GLY A 110 -3.86 -4.96 18.98
N SER A 111 -5.16 -4.87 19.26
CA SER A 111 -6.07 -6.03 19.27
C SER A 111 -6.16 -6.71 17.90
N LEU A 112 -6.21 -5.92 16.82
CA LEU A 112 -6.23 -6.43 15.44
C LEU A 112 -4.89 -7.07 15.04
N ALA A 113 -3.76 -6.53 15.48
CA ALA A 113 -2.44 -7.09 15.22
C ALA A 113 -2.26 -8.46 15.90
N ASP A 114 -2.72 -8.60 17.15
CA ASP A 114 -2.71 -9.90 17.84
C ASP A 114 -3.61 -10.91 17.14
N LYS A 115 -4.76 -10.47 16.62
CA LYS A 115 -5.64 -11.31 15.80
C LYS A 115 -4.97 -11.70 14.48
N ALA A 116 -4.34 -10.76 13.76
CA ALA A 116 -3.61 -11.03 12.51
C ALA A 116 -2.51 -12.09 12.71
N ALA A 117 -1.79 -12.01 13.85
CA ALA A 117 -0.78 -13.00 14.21
C ALA A 117 -1.31 -14.43 14.24
N THR A 118 -2.57 -14.65 14.69
CA THR A 118 -3.17 -15.98 14.73
C THR A 118 -3.42 -16.59 13.35
N TYR A 119 -3.44 -15.73 12.32
CA TYR A 119 -3.58 -16.14 10.91
C TYR A 119 -2.25 -16.16 10.15
N GLY A 120 -1.13 -15.82 10.81
CA GLY A 120 0.18 -15.71 10.16
C GLY A 120 0.28 -14.53 9.20
N VAL A 121 -0.52 -13.48 9.41
CA VAL A 121 -0.61 -12.28 8.58
C VAL A 121 -0.06 -11.08 9.35
N THR A 122 0.63 -10.18 8.66
CA THR A 122 1.06 -8.89 9.22
C THR A 122 0.00 -7.83 8.94
N LEU A 123 -0.45 -7.14 10.00
CA LEU A 123 -1.28 -5.94 9.88
C LEU A 123 -0.39 -4.72 9.74
N CYS A 124 -0.60 -3.93 8.70
CA CYS A 124 0.03 -2.63 8.54
C CYS A 124 -1.00 -1.51 8.62
N VAL A 125 -0.68 -0.45 9.35
CA VAL A 125 -1.49 0.76 9.36
C VAL A 125 -0.85 1.83 8.46
N LYS A 126 -1.66 2.43 7.59
CA LYS A 126 -1.24 3.55 6.75
C LYS A 126 -1.28 4.84 7.58
N ALA A 127 -0.17 5.57 7.68
CA ALA A 127 -0.20 6.94 8.17
C ALA A 127 -0.99 7.79 7.17
N HIS A 128 -2.18 8.27 7.57
CA HIS A 128 -3.15 8.90 6.67
C HIS A 128 -3.50 10.31 7.13
N VAL A 129 -3.29 11.29 6.27
CA VAL A 129 -3.60 12.69 6.55
C VAL A 129 -5.04 12.86 7.09
N ARG A 130 -5.19 13.67 8.13
CA ARG A 130 -6.44 13.96 8.87
C ARG A 130 -6.99 12.80 9.73
N ALA A 131 -6.27 11.70 9.86
CA ALA A 131 -6.65 10.59 10.72
C ALA A 131 -5.84 10.58 12.03
N ALA A 132 -6.12 9.66 12.92
CA ALA A 132 -5.46 9.59 14.24
C ALA A 132 -3.94 9.30 14.14
N ILE A 133 -3.55 8.47 13.17
CA ILE A 133 -2.13 8.24 12.83
C ILE A 133 -1.90 8.87 11.45
N TYR A 134 -1.17 10.01 11.41
CA TYR A 134 -1.05 10.78 10.17
C TYR A 134 0.34 11.37 9.91
N ASN A 135 1.25 11.26 10.88
CA ASN A 135 2.60 11.82 10.82
C ASN A 135 3.59 10.94 11.57
N THR A 136 4.87 11.27 11.52
CA THR A 136 5.93 10.54 12.20
C THR A 136 5.71 10.42 13.72
N PRO A 137 5.38 11.49 14.48
CA PRO A 137 5.12 11.38 15.92
C PRO A 137 3.99 10.41 16.29
N THR A 138 2.85 10.44 15.57
CA THR A 138 1.73 9.54 15.87
C THR A 138 2.04 8.10 15.43
N SER A 139 2.81 7.92 14.36
CA SER A 139 3.31 6.60 13.94
C SER A 139 4.25 5.98 14.97
N LEU A 140 5.19 6.75 15.52
CA LEU A 140 6.09 6.29 16.57
C LEU A 140 5.35 5.92 17.86
N ARG A 141 4.33 6.69 18.25
CA ARG A 141 3.46 6.34 19.39
C ARG A 141 2.75 5.00 19.20
N ALA A 142 2.24 4.74 17.99
CA ALA A 142 1.62 3.45 17.69
C ALA A 142 2.64 2.31 17.77
N LEU A 143 3.85 2.51 17.23
CA LEU A 143 4.92 1.50 17.26
C LEU A 143 5.44 1.23 18.67
N GLU A 144 5.49 2.23 19.55
CA GLU A 144 5.87 2.07 20.95
C GLU A 144 4.82 1.30 21.74
N ALA A 145 3.53 1.59 21.51
CA ALA A 145 2.43 0.97 22.23
C ALA A 145 2.12 -0.45 21.74
N ILE A 146 2.25 -0.72 20.44
CA ILE A 146 1.90 -2.01 19.83
C ILE A 146 3.15 -2.85 19.63
N THR A 147 3.38 -3.78 20.53
CA THR A 147 4.57 -4.65 20.53
C THR A 147 4.39 -5.94 19.74
N SER A 148 3.21 -6.21 19.22
CA SER A 148 2.94 -7.40 18.40
C SER A 148 3.91 -7.48 17.21
N PRO A 149 4.58 -8.62 16.97
CA PRO A 149 5.44 -8.80 15.82
C PRO A 149 4.67 -8.78 14.49
N ALA A 150 3.37 -8.99 14.54
CA ALA A 150 2.46 -8.94 13.40
C ALA A 150 1.91 -7.52 13.14
N PHE A 151 2.55 -6.48 13.73
CA PHE A 151 2.20 -5.08 13.47
C PHE A 151 3.35 -4.33 12.80
N GLY A 152 3.01 -3.55 11.77
CA GLY A 152 3.94 -2.67 11.08
C GLY A 152 3.26 -1.42 10.52
N LEU A 153 4.03 -0.61 9.83
CA LEU A 153 3.53 0.55 9.11
C LEU A 153 3.48 0.27 7.61
N ASP A 154 2.45 0.83 6.99
CA ASP A 154 2.37 1.12 5.57
C ASP A 154 2.62 2.62 5.38
N MET A 155 3.74 2.99 4.77
CA MET A 155 4.09 4.40 4.60
C MET A 155 3.82 4.86 3.18
N ASP A 156 2.92 5.85 3.06
CA ASP A 156 2.61 6.53 1.80
C ASP A 156 3.23 7.94 1.82
N PRO A 157 4.24 8.24 0.98
CA PRO A 157 4.90 9.53 0.96
C PRO A 157 3.92 10.68 0.66
N SER A 158 2.84 10.45 -0.07
CA SER A 158 1.86 11.50 -0.40
C SER A 158 1.06 11.95 0.83
N HIS A 159 0.73 11.02 1.73
CA HIS A 159 0.05 11.36 2.98
C HIS A 159 0.99 12.09 3.94
N VAL A 160 2.22 11.65 4.08
CA VAL A 160 3.24 12.28 4.90
C VAL A 160 3.57 13.68 4.39
N PHE A 161 3.76 13.84 3.08
CA PHE A 161 3.99 15.14 2.45
C PHE A 161 2.85 16.12 2.73
N ARG A 162 1.60 15.67 2.58
CA ARG A 162 0.40 16.49 2.84
C ARG A 162 0.13 16.77 4.31
N SER A 163 0.70 15.97 5.21
CA SER A 163 0.67 16.26 6.66
C SER A 163 1.68 17.33 7.09
N GLY A 164 2.50 17.83 6.16
CA GLY A 164 3.48 18.90 6.41
C GLY A 164 4.91 18.41 6.62
N GLU A 165 5.16 17.10 6.66
CA GLU A 165 6.49 16.53 6.89
C GLU A 165 7.29 16.34 5.59
N ASN A 166 8.57 16.04 5.74
CA ASN A 166 9.43 15.56 4.66
C ASN A 166 9.33 14.02 4.60
N PRO A 167 8.82 13.42 3.51
CA PRO A 167 8.67 11.97 3.41
C PRO A 167 9.97 11.18 3.57
N VAL A 168 11.10 11.74 3.13
CA VAL A 168 12.43 11.09 3.23
C VAL A 168 12.87 10.99 4.69
N GLU A 169 12.68 12.05 5.47
CA GLU A 169 13.01 12.06 6.89
C GLU A 169 12.04 11.18 7.69
N ALA A 170 10.74 11.24 7.34
CA ALA A 170 9.70 10.46 8.00
C ALA A 170 9.93 8.96 7.86
N ILE A 171 10.22 8.46 6.64
CA ILE A 171 10.46 7.03 6.45
C ILE A 171 11.73 6.56 7.15
N ALA A 172 12.77 7.39 7.18
CA ALA A 172 14.00 7.08 7.90
C ALA A 172 13.77 6.90 9.41
N ALA A 173 12.86 7.70 9.99
CA ALA A 173 12.56 7.65 11.42
C ALA A 173 11.83 6.37 11.88
N VAL A 174 11.15 5.66 10.97
CA VAL A 174 10.32 4.49 11.28
C VAL A 174 10.74 3.22 10.52
N ILE A 175 11.89 3.25 9.87
CA ILE A 175 12.34 2.25 8.88
C ILE A 175 12.32 0.81 9.42
N ASP A 176 12.68 0.58 10.66
CA ASP A 176 12.77 -0.76 11.28
C ASP A 176 11.41 -1.47 11.38
N ARG A 177 10.33 -0.71 11.34
CA ARG A 177 8.96 -1.20 11.50
C ARG A 177 8.10 -1.04 10.25
N ILE A 178 8.69 -0.61 9.13
CA ILE A 178 8.04 -0.62 7.83
C ILE A 178 7.89 -2.07 7.37
N ARG A 179 6.68 -2.44 6.96
CA ARG A 179 6.37 -3.76 6.38
C ARG A 179 5.69 -3.66 5.03
N HIS A 180 5.21 -2.46 4.70
CA HIS A 180 4.61 -2.13 3.42
C HIS A 180 4.87 -0.66 3.08
N VAL A 181 4.90 -0.34 1.80
CA VAL A 181 4.97 1.02 1.28
C VAL A 181 3.95 1.15 0.15
N HIS A 182 2.97 2.03 0.33
CA HIS A 182 2.27 2.60 -0.79
C HIS A 182 3.11 3.72 -1.38
N ILE A 183 3.18 3.80 -2.70
CA ILE A 183 3.94 4.86 -3.35
C ILE A 183 3.10 5.51 -4.44
N ARG A 184 3.05 6.82 -4.40
CA ARG A 184 2.49 7.69 -5.42
C ARG A 184 3.06 9.09 -5.26
N ASP A 185 2.93 9.89 -6.30
CA ASP A 185 3.32 11.29 -6.23
C ASP A 185 2.13 12.20 -5.87
N CYS A 186 2.40 13.45 -5.55
CA CYS A 186 1.41 14.44 -5.18
C CYS A 186 1.95 15.85 -5.49
N LEU A 187 1.12 16.65 -6.13
CA LEU A 187 1.43 18.06 -6.40
C LEU A 187 0.82 18.94 -5.31
N GLY A 188 1.67 19.69 -4.60
CA GLY A 188 1.25 20.56 -3.48
C GLY A 188 0.82 19.77 -2.24
N ARG A 189 0.66 20.49 -1.13
CA ARG A 189 0.33 19.90 0.19
C ARG A 189 -1.14 20.04 0.56
N GLU A 190 -1.83 21.05 0.04
CA GLU A 190 -3.16 21.48 0.50
C GLU A 190 -4.30 20.77 -0.22
N THR A 191 -4.07 20.30 -1.42
CA THR A 191 -5.07 19.59 -2.22
C THR A 191 -5.02 18.08 -1.94
N GLY A 192 -6.08 17.36 -2.32
CA GLY A 192 -6.03 15.88 -2.36
C GLY A 192 -4.97 15.38 -3.33
N PRO A 193 -4.83 14.05 -3.51
CA PRO A 193 -3.81 13.50 -4.40
C PRO A 193 -4.03 13.85 -5.88
N GLY A 194 -5.11 14.54 -6.19
CA GLY A 194 -5.45 14.96 -7.55
C GLY A 194 -6.13 13.85 -8.36
N LYS A 195 -6.26 14.09 -9.66
CA LYS A 195 -6.75 13.09 -10.61
C LYS A 195 -5.77 11.92 -10.70
N PRO A 196 -6.23 10.72 -11.09
CA PRO A 196 -5.38 9.52 -11.17
C PRO A 196 -4.06 9.73 -11.91
N GLU A 197 -4.09 10.41 -13.06
CA GLU A 197 -2.87 10.69 -13.83
C GLU A 197 -1.86 11.59 -13.11
N MET A 198 -2.31 12.41 -12.17
CA MET A 198 -1.45 13.28 -11.36
C MET A 198 -0.79 12.56 -10.17
N GLN A 199 -1.23 11.34 -9.87
CA GLN A 199 -0.68 10.51 -8.82
C GLN A 199 0.45 9.60 -9.33
N ALA A 200 0.70 9.58 -10.67
CA ALA A 200 1.80 8.82 -11.23
C ALA A 200 3.15 9.35 -10.71
N ASN A 201 4.04 8.43 -10.38
CA ASN A 201 5.37 8.75 -9.87
C ASN A 201 6.14 9.63 -10.87
N GLY A 202 6.70 10.74 -10.38
CA GLY A 202 7.41 11.74 -11.17
C GLY A 202 6.56 12.91 -11.66
N ARG A 203 5.29 13.01 -11.27
CA ARG A 203 4.40 14.12 -11.64
C ARG A 203 4.13 15.12 -10.53
N GLY A 204 4.63 14.88 -9.32
CA GLY A 204 4.44 15.75 -8.16
C GLY A 204 5.72 16.35 -7.62
N ASP A 205 5.67 16.75 -6.36
CA ASP A 205 6.71 17.48 -5.66
C ASP A 205 7.50 16.60 -4.68
N ILE A 206 7.22 15.29 -4.63
CA ILE A 206 7.84 14.38 -3.65
C ILE A 206 9.22 13.92 -4.15
N ASP A 207 10.23 14.00 -3.30
CA ASP A 207 11.54 13.39 -3.57
C ASP A 207 11.46 11.86 -3.48
N LEU A 208 10.89 11.23 -4.51
CA LEU A 208 10.77 9.78 -4.60
C LEU A 208 12.12 9.07 -4.72
N LEU A 209 13.12 9.73 -5.32
CA LEU A 209 14.48 9.18 -5.41
C LEU A 209 15.11 9.10 -4.00
N GLY A 210 15.03 10.17 -3.21
CA GLY A 210 15.50 10.18 -1.82
C GLY A 210 14.75 9.15 -0.97
N TYR A 211 13.43 9.04 -1.16
CA TYR A 211 12.60 8.07 -0.45
C TYR A 211 13.04 6.61 -0.73
N ILE A 212 13.19 6.24 -2.00
CA ILE A 212 13.67 4.89 -2.41
C ILE A 212 15.11 4.65 -1.94
N ARG A 213 15.96 5.68 -1.93
CA ARG A 213 17.33 5.56 -1.44
C ARG A 213 17.37 5.17 0.05
N VAL A 214 16.54 5.79 0.89
CA VAL A 214 16.44 5.43 2.31
C VAL A 214 16.01 3.97 2.47
N LEU A 215 15.00 3.52 1.74
CA LEU A 215 14.57 2.12 1.76
C LEU A 215 15.71 1.17 1.40
N HIS A 216 16.42 1.45 0.30
CA HIS A 216 17.52 0.62 -0.19
C HIS A 216 18.72 0.59 0.78
N GLU A 217 19.17 1.76 1.26
CA GLU A 217 20.32 1.87 2.16
C GLU A 217 20.11 1.20 3.53
N ASN A 218 18.84 1.06 3.94
CA ASN A 218 18.47 0.35 5.16
C ASN A 218 18.03 -1.11 4.94
N GLY A 219 18.22 -1.63 3.73
CA GLY A 219 17.96 -3.05 3.43
C GLY A 219 16.48 -3.44 3.45
N TYR A 220 15.57 -2.49 3.20
CA TYR A 220 14.15 -2.82 3.07
C TYR A 220 13.91 -3.74 1.87
N ASP A 221 13.30 -4.88 2.11
CA ASP A 221 13.01 -5.93 1.12
C ASP A 221 11.51 -6.21 0.95
N GLY A 222 10.67 -5.44 1.63
CA GLY A 222 9.21 -5.54 1.55
C GLY A 222 8.62 -4.94 0.27
N PRO A 223 7.28 -5.05 0.09
CA PRO A 223 6.59 -4.51 -1.06
C PRO A 223 6.59 -2.98 -1.12
N VAL A 224 6.71 -2.44 -2.35
CA VAL A 224 6.50 -1.03 -2.67
C VAL A 224 5.45 -0.98 -3.78
N ASP A 225 4.22 -0.69 -3.41
CA ASP A 225 3.06 -0.81 -4.28
C ASP A 225 2.57 0.56 -4.77
N LEU A 226 2.48 0.74 -6.08
CA LEU A 226 1.83 1.92 -6.65
C LEU A 226 0.35 1.92 -6.27
N GLU A 227 -0.08 2.91 -5.50
CA GLU A 227 -1.48 3.15 -5.18
C GLU A 227 -1.99 4.40 -5.87
N VAL A 228 -2.88 4.23 -6.85
CA VAL A 228 -3.56 5.34 -7.53
C VAL A 228 -5.05 5.18 -7.35
N ILE A 229 -5.68 6.13 -6.67
CA ILE A 229 -7.12 6.12 -6.40
C ILE A 229 -7.89 6.99 -7.41
N GLY A 230 -9.21 6.71 -7.54
CA GLY A 230 -10.11 7.51 -8.39
C GLY A 230 -10.24 7.02 -9.83
N ALA A 231 -9.57 5.92 -10.22
CA ALA A 231 -9.58 5.40 -11.59
C ALA A 231 -10.74 4.44 -11.90
N LYS A 232 -11.76 4.33 -11.03
CA LYS A 232 -12.87 3.36 -11.17
C LYS A 232 -13.69 3.53 -12.46
N ASP A 233 -13.64 4.70 -13.09
CA ASP A 233 -14.35 5.02 -14.32
C ASP A 233 -13.38 5.24 -15.51
N TYR A 234 -12.09 4.90 -15.33
CA TYR A 234 -11.08 5.09 -16.37
C TYR A 234 -11.08 3.95 -17.39
N GLU A 235 -10.99 4.33 -18.65
CA GLU A 235 -10.73 3.37 -19.73
C GLU A 235 -9.33 2.74 -19.55
N LEU A 236 -9.20 1.47 -19.95
CA LEU A 236 -7.97 0.71 -19.79
C LEU A 236 -6.71 1.44 -20.30
N PRO A 237 -6.69 2.12 -21.46
CA PRO A 237 -5.49 2.83 -21.92
C PRO A 237 -5.01 3.92 -20.95
N ALA A 238 -5.92 4.61 -20.25
CA ALA A 238 -5.55 5.63 -19.27
C ALA A 238 -4.89 5.01 -18.03
N SER A 239 -5.48 3.94 -17.47
CA SER A 239 -4.89 3.21 -16.34
C SER A 239 -3.51 2.62 -16.71
N LEU A 240 -3.36 2.11 -17.94
CA LEU A 240 -2.08 1.58 -18.43
C LEU A 240 -1.00 2.65 -18.56
N ALA A 241 -1.36 3.82 -19.06
CA ALA A 241 -0.41 4.94 -19.18
C ALA A 241 0.14 5.32 -17.79
N ILE A 242 -0.73 5.41 -16.78
CA ILE A 242 -0.36 5.70 -15.39
C ILE A 242 0.55 4.60 -14.83
N ALA A 243 0.16 3.33 -15.00
CA ALA A 243 0.94 2.20 -14.50
C ALA A 243 2.34 2.15 -15.13
N ALA A 244 2.43 2.31 -16.45
CA ALA A 244 3.69 2.25 -17.18
C ALA A 244 4.61 3.44 -16.85
N GLU A 245 4.06 4.65 -16.76
CA GLU A 245 4.82 5.86 -16.39
C GLU A 245 5.39 5.73 -14.98
N ALA A 246 4.54 5.41 -14.00
CA ALA A 246 4.96 5.23 -12.61
C ALA A 246 6.02 4.14 -12.48
N ARG A 247 5.85 2.99 -13.17
CA ARG A 247 6.83 1.89 -13.16
C ARG A 247 8.16 2.33 -13.77
N GLY A 248 8.14 3.09 -14.87
CA GLY A 248 9.34 3.61 -15.51
C GLY A 248 10.11 4.57 -14.60
N HIS A 249 9.41 5.47 -13.92
CA HIS A 249 10.02 6.39 -12.95
C HIS A 249 10.67 5.63 -11.80
N MET A 250 9.95 4.66 -11.18
CA MET A 250 10.49 3.84 -10.10
C MET A 250 11.69 3.00 -10.54
N GLN A 251 11.68 2.47 -11.77
CA GLN A 251 12.84 1.77 -12.32
C GLN A 251 14.07 2.69 -12.39
N ALA A 252 13.89 3.93 -12.81
CA ALA A 252 14.98 4.91 -12.85
C ALA A 252 15.51 5.23 -11.44
N CYS A 253 14.62 5.39 -10.44
CA CYS A 253 15.02 5.60 -9.05
C CYS A 253 15.82 4.41 -8.50
N LEU A 254 15.36 3.18 -8.71
CA LEU A 254 16.06 1.96 -8.29
C LEU A 254 17.43 1.81 -8.94
N GLN A 255 17.57 2.16 -10.23
CA GLN A 255 18.86 2.15 -10.92
C GLN A 255 19.79 3.24 -10.36
N ALA A 256 19.29 4.44 -10.12
CA ALA A 256 20.07 5.55 -9.56
C ALA A 256 20.57 5.26 -8.12
N CYS A 257 19.88 4.44 -7.37
CA CYS A 257 20.31 3.97 -6.04
C CYS A 257 21.20 2.72 -6.10
N GLY A 258 21.40 2.10 -7.28
CA GLY A 258 22.13 0.84 -7.40
C GLY A 258 21.35 -0.40 -6.94
N ALA A 259 20.06 -0.26 -6.62
CA ALA A 259 19.19 -1.35 -6.19
C ALA A 259 18.82 -2.31 -7.33
N ARG A 260 18.89 -1.85 -8.58
CA ARG A 260 18.74 -2.69 -9.79
C ARG A 260 19.84 -2.37 -10.81
N PRO A 261 20.43 -3.38 -11.47
CA PRO A 261 21.41 -3.14 -12.51
C PRO A 261 20.84 -2.31 -13.67
N SER A 262 21.66 -1.40 -14.23
CA SER A 262 21.32 -0.71 -15.45
C SER A 262 21.35 -1.72 -16.61
N GLY A 263 20.22 -1.91 -17.30
CA GLY A 263 20.17 -2.72 -18.53
C GLY A 263 19.75 -4.18 -18.37
N THR A 264 19.30 -4.64 -17.21
CA THR A 264 18.62 -5.95 -17.14
C THR A 264 17.17 -5.82 -17.61
N THR A 265 16.96 -5.92 -18.91
CA THR A 265 15.71 -6.45 -19.45
C THR A 265 15.69 -7.92 -19.09
N ASN A 266 14.82 -8.32 -18.14
CA ASN A 266 14.45 -9.71 -18.03
C ASN A 266 13.75 -10.07 -19.35
N ALA A 267 14.49 -10.78 -20.21
CA ALA A 267 13.99 -11.38 -21.43
C ALA A 267 13.09 -12.58 -21.08
#